data_6d3d143ce3da458563d3bd1f18eb2988
#
_entry.id   6d3d143ce3da458563d3bd1f18eb2988
#
_cell.length_a   1.000
_cell.length_b   1.000
_cell.length_c   1.000
_cell.angle_alpha   90.00
_cell.angle_beta   90.00
_cell.angle_gamma   90.00
#
_symmetry.space_group_name_H-M   'P 1'
#
loop_
_entity.id
_entity.type
_entity.pdbx_description
1 polymer ?
#
loop_
_entity_poly.entity_id
_entity_poly.type
_entity_poly.pdbx_seq_one_letter_code
_entity_poly.pdbx_strand_id
1 'polypeptide(L)'
;MNRRNLLASATGIAAVGAATQSSTAQEAAMTKHEFKLKYAPHFGTFSPVASKSLSDELNYAHDRGFTAWEDNRFLLRTPEEQKEIAETMEKLDMSMGVFVVTGSAGATEPTFTVQNDDAWNLVLEDIKKGIEGAKRCNATWMTVVPGAYDLKSDWNYQTANCIELLKRCSDLLEPHGLVMVLEPLNQHANHPTMFLRESPQAYQICKAVDSPACKILFDVYHQQITEGNLIPNIEASWSEIAYFQAGDNPGRKEPGTGEINYRNVFKYIHDRAKAEDLDFIIGMEHGNSMKGPEGCEAVIQAYVDADNFEVS
;
A
#
# COMPACT_ATOMS: atom_id res chain seq x y z
N MET A 1 -4.79 57.12 -46.13
CA MET A 1 -3.56 57.91 -46.44
C MET A 1 -2.37 57.00 -46.07
N ASN A 2 -1.82 56.26 -47.02
CA ASN A 2 -0.59 56.49 -47.83
C ASN A 2 0.58 57.01 -46.99
N ARG A 3 1.71 56.35 -46.92
CA ARG A 3 2.72 55.98 -47.93
C ARG A 3 3.82 55.20 -47.20
N ARG A 4 4.31 54.04 -47.64
CA ARG A 4 5.25 53.71 -48.74
C ARG A 4 6.70 54.19 -48.51
N ASN A 5 7.56 53.14 -48.59
CA ASN A 5 8.96 53.05 -49.16
C ASN A 5 10.09 53.41 -48.20
N LEU A 6 11.28 52.80 -48.24
CA LEU A 6 12.05 52.14 -49.31
C LEU A 6 13.21 51.28 -48.72
N LEU A 7 13.60 50.29 -49.47
CA LEU A 7 14.75 49.43 -49.46
C LEU A 7 16.12 50.06 -49.11
N ALA A 8 17.00 49.27 -48.45
CA ALA A 8 18.41 49.16 -48.86
C ALA A 8 18.97 47.83 -48.42
N SER A 9 19.53 47.11 -49.40
CA SER A 9 20.24 45.82 -49.30
C SER A 9 21.62 46.02 -48.71
N ALA A 10 22.07 45.04 -47.88
CA ALA A 10 23.48 44.75 -47.69
C ALA A 10 23.67 43.27 -47.46
N THR A 11 24.24 42.64 -48.46
CA THR A 11 24.74 41.24 -48.45
C THR A 11 25.94 41.13 -47.51
N GLY A 12 25.82 40.32 -46.50
CA GLY A 12 26.91 39.86 -45.65
C GLY A 12 26.89 38.35 -45.55
N ILE A 13 27.82 37.69 -46.24
CA ILE A 13 28.10 36.26 -46.11
C ILE A 13 28.73 36.06 -44.74
N ALA A 14 28.02 35.35 -43.84
CA ALA A 14 28.59 34.86 -42.59
C ALA A 14 28.49 33.33 -42.59
N ALA A 15 29.64 32.71 -42.40
CA ALA A 15 29.89 31.27 -42.38
C ALA A 15 29.00 30.56 -41.33
N VAL A 16 28.29 29.54 -41.72
CA VAL A 16 27.57 28.65 -40.84
C VAL A 16 28.60 27.71 -40.21
N GLY A 17 29.01 28.03 -38.99
CA GLY A 17 29.65 27.08 -38.10
C GLY A 17 28.57 26.23 -37.49
N ALA A 18 28.44 24.97 -37.92
CA ALA A 18 27.64 23.95 -37.28
C ALA A 18 28.30 23.62 -35.93
N ALA A 19 27.82 24.28 -34.86
CA ALA A 19 28.09 23.85 -33.50
C ALA A 19 27.19 22.61 -33.27
N THR A 20 27.75 21.42 -33.35
CA THR A 20 27.19 20.22 -32.80
C THR A 20 27.05 20.42 -31.30
N GLN A 21 25.85 20.81 -30.85
CA GLN A 21 25.48 20.67 -29.47
C GLN A 21 25.41 19.18 -29.16
N SER A 22 26.48 18.63 -28.61
CA SER A 22 26.43 17.41 -27.85
C SER A 22 25.50 17.65 -26.67
N SER A 23 24.27 17.15 -26.74
CA SER A 23 23.38 17.01 -25.61
C SER A 23 24.00 15.99 -24.65
N THR A 24 24.88 16.43 -23.78
CA THR A 24 25.11 15.75 -22.50
C THR A 24 23.82 15.96 -21.74
N ALA A 25 22.90 15.00 -21.86
CA ALA A 25 21.91 14.79 -20.83
C ALA A 25 22.73 14.46 -19.57
N GLN A 26 22.95 15.46 -18.74
CA GLN A 26 23.49 15.28 -17.42
C GLN A 26 22.43 14.43 -16.72
N GLU A 27 22.74 13.15 -16.44
CA GLU A 27 21.95 12.34 -15.52
C GLU A 27 21.88 13.15 -14.23
N ALA A 28 20.74 13.79 -13.98
CA ALA A 28 20.49 14.43 -12.71
C ALA A 28 20.61 13.32 -11.68
N ALA A 29 21.59 13.41 -10.80
CA ALA A 29 21.78 12.45 -9.72
C ALA A 29 20.44 12.27 -9.01
N MET A 30 19.91 11.06 -8.98
CA MET A 30 18.65 10.76 -8.34
C MET A 30 18.78 11.10 -6.85
N THR A 31 17.91 11.98 -6.35
CA THR A 31 17.92 12.34 -4.94
C THR A 31 17.37 11.20 -4.11
N LYS A 32 18.16 10.65 -3.19
CA LYS A 32 17.71 9.74 -2.16
C LYS A 32 17.10 10.55 -1.02
N HIS A 33 15.87 10.24 -0.65
CA HIS A 33 15.15 10.90 0.44
C HIS A 33 15.32 10.12 1.75
N GLU A 34 15.28 10.83 2.87
CA GLU A 34 15.22 10.23 4.21
C GLU A 34 13.81 10.42 4.76
N PHE A 35 13.04 9.35 4.75
CA PHE A 35 11.67 9.35 5.27
C PHE A 35 11.66 9.05 6.78
N LYS A 36 10.72 9.67 7.50
CA LYS A 36 10.48 9.43 8.94
C LYS A 36 9.66 8.16 9.18
N LEU A 37 8.84 7.79 8.19
CA LEU A 37 8.02 6.57 8.19
C LEU A 37 8.47 5.62 7.09
N LYS A 38 8.18 4.33 7.24
CA LYS A 38 8.47 3.31 6.22
C LYS A 38 7.31 3.24 5.22
N TYR A 39 7.49 3.84 4.07
CA TYR A 39 6.53 3.75 2.98
C TYR A 39 6.87 2.55 2.08
N ALA A 40 5.84 1.79 1.71
CA ALA A 40 5.97 0.59 0.88
C ALA A 40 5.25 0.80 -0.47
N PRO A 41 5.96 1.21 -1.53
CA PRO A 41 5.43 1.17 -2.89
C PRO A 41 5.06 -0.26 -3.31
N HIS A 42 4.31 -0.37 -4.41
CA HIS A 42 3.97 -1.65 -5.03
C HIS A 42 4.39 -1.69 -6.50
N PHE A 43 4.46 -2.90 -7.09
CA PHE A 43 4.79 -3.05 -8.51
C PHE A 43 3.79 -2.32 -9.41
N GLY A 44 4.34 -1.54 -10.34
CA GLY A 44 3.61 -0.65 -11.23
C GLY A 44 3.74 0.83 -10.88
N THR A 45 4.06 1.17 -9.62
CA THR A 45 4.24 2.56 -9.18
C THR A 45 5.34 3.26 -9.97
N PHE A 46 6.47 2.59 -10.17
CA PHE A 46 7.65 3.13 -10.87
C PHE A 46 7.93 2.46 -12.21
N SER A 47 7.05 1.60 -12.71
CA SER A 47 7.21 0.91 -13.97
C SER A 47 7.47 1.83 -15.18
N PRO A 48 7.02 3.10 -15.24
CA PRO A 48 7.39 4.01 -16.32
C PRO A 48 8.88 4.33 -16.44
N VAL A 49 9.64 4.20 -15.35
CA VAL A 49 11.09 4.50 -15.31
C VAL A 49 11.94 3.27 -15.02
N ALA A 50 11.36 2.21 -14.45
CA ALA A 50 12.04 0.98 -14.04
C ALA A 50 11.24 -0.25 -14.50
N SER A 51 11.15 -0.49 -15.82
CA SER A 51 10.19 -1.42 -16.40
C SER A 51 10.77 -2.75 -16.92
N LYS A 52 12.08 -2.98 -16.76
CA LYS A 52 12.72 -4.13 -17.39
C LYS A 52 12.55 -5.42 -16.59
N SER A 53 12.50 -5.32 -15.26
CA SER A 53 12.35 -6.44 -14.34
C SER A 53 11.70 -5.98 -13.03
N LEU A 54 11.31 -6.93 -12.17
CA LEU A 54 10.83 -6.64 -10.82
C LEU A 54 11.96 -6.06 -9.98
N SER A 55 13.17 -6.57 -10.13
CA SER A 55 14.36 -6.05 -9.45
C SER A 55 14.65 -4.59 -9.79
N ASP A 56 14.43 -4.15 -11.05
CA ASP A 56 14.68 -2.76 -11.46
C ASP A 56 13.77 -1.79 -10.69
N GLU A 57 12.49 -2.15 -10.50
CA GLU A 57 11.54 -1.31 -9.77
C GLU A 57 11.86 -1.23 -8.27
N LEU A 58 12.30 -2.33 -7.67
CA LEU A 58 12.80 -2.38 -6.28
C LEU A 58 14.07 -1.54 -6.10
N ASN A 59 15.06 -1.70 -6.98
CA ASN A 59 16.30 -0.89 -6.95
C ASN A 59 15.99 0.60 -7.10
N TYR A 60 15.13 0.97 -8.05
CA TYR A 60 14.74 2.36 -8.23
C TYR A 60 14.10 2.95 -6.96
N ALA A 61 13.14 2.24 -6.35
CA ALA A 61 12.50 2.68 -5.12
C ALA A 61 13.50 2.84 -3.97
N HIS A 62 14.39 1.87 -3.79
CA HIS A 62 15.44 1.94 -2.77
C HIS A 62 16.38 3.13 -2.98
N ASP A 63 16.79 3.40 -4.23
CA ASP A 63 17.64 4.54 -4.56
C ASP A 63 16.95 5.89 -4.32
N ARG A 64 15.61 5.91 -4.27
CA ARG A 64 14.79 7.09 -3.92
C ARG A 64 14.51 7.19 -2.41
N GLY A 65 14.90 6.19 -1.60
CA GLY A 65 14.82 6.21 -0.15
C GLY A 65 13.72 5.33 0.46
N PHE A 66 12.96 4.58 -0.36
CA PHE A 66 11.98 3.63 0.15
C PHE A 66 12.68 2.39 0.70
N THR A 67 12.32 2.00 1.93
CA THR A 67 12.94 0.88 2.66
C THR A 67 11.99 -0.27 2.90
N ALA A 68 10.78 -0.21 2.36
CA ALA A 68 9.79 -1.28 2.38
C ALA A 68 9.13 -1.43 1.00
N TRP A 69 8.48 -2.55 0.79
CA TRP A 69 7.75 -2.86 -0.45
C TRP A 69 6.49 -3.64 -0.14
N GLU A 70 5.40 -3.42 -0.88
CA GLU A 70 4.15 -4.15 -0.78
C GLU A 70 3.86 -4.90 -2.08
N ASP A 71 3.38 -6.14 -2.00
CA ASP A 71 2.96 -6.88 -3.19
C ASP A 71 1.72 -7.73 -2.94
N ASN A 72 0.56 -7.14 -3.08
CA ASN A 72 -0.74 -7.81 -2.92
C ASN A 72 -0.90 -9.06 -3.81
N ARG A 73 -0.07 -9.20 -4.85
CA ARG A 73 -0.10 -10.32 -5.79
C ARG A 73 1.03 -11.34 -5.58
N PHE A 74 1.82 -11.24 -4.52
CA PHE A 74 3.00 -12.08 -4.31
C PHE A 74 2.70 -13.58 -4.46
N LEU A 75 1.62 -14.08 -3.87
CA LEU A 75 1.24 -15.51 -3.96
C LEU A 75 0.79 -15.94 -5.37
N LEU A 76 0.43 -15.00 -6.24
CA LEU A 76 0.02 -15.27 -7.62
C LEU A 76 1.19 -15.22 -8.61
N ARG A 77 2.37 -14.81 -8.16
CA ARG A 77 3.58 -14.78 -8.97
C ARG A 77 4.18 -16.15 -9.14
N THR A 78 4.95 -16.32 -10.20
CA THR A 78 5.71 -17.56 -10.41
C THR A 78 6.76 -17.76 -9.30
N PRO A 79 7.22 -18.99 -9.04
CA PRO A 79 8.29 -19.24 -8.08
C PRO A 79 9.57 -18.43 -8.37
N GLU A 80 9.89 -18.24 -9.66
CA GLU A 80 11.04 -17.47 -10.13
C GLU A 80 10.89 -15.98 -9.79
N GLU A 81 9.72 -15.39 -10.03
CA GLU A 81 9.41 -14.00 -9.67
C GLU A 81 9.44 -13.80 -8.14
N GLN A 82 8.85 -14.72 -7.38
CA GLN A 82 8.88 -14.65 -5.92
C GLN A 82 10.31 -14.69 -5.38
N LYS A 83 11.16 -15.52 -5.99
CA LYS A 83 12.58 -15.62 -5.65
C LYS A 83 13.33 -14.33 -6.01
N GLU A 84 13.11 -13.79 -7.23
CA GLU A 84 13.71 -12.52 -7.67
C GLU A 84 13.39 -11.39 -6.68
N ILE A 85 12.12 -11.26 -6.27
CA ILE A 85 11.68 -10.25 -5.32
C ILE A 85 12.39 -10.43 -3.99
N ALA A 86 12.35 -11.63 -3.41
CA ALA A 86 12.92 -11.92 -2.10
C ALA A 86 14.43 -11.66 -2.05
N GLU A 87 15.20 -12.17 -3.02
CA GLU A 87 16.65 -11.98 -3.10
C GLU A 87 17.03 -10.50 -3.32
N THR A 88 16.22 -9.76 -4.09
CA THR A 88 16.47 -8.33 -4.32
C THR A 88 16.19 -7.52 -3.07
N MET A 89 15.08 -7.77 -2.38
CA MET A 89 14.73 -7.10 -1.14
C MET A 89 15.74 -7.39 -0.02
N GLU A 90 16.19 -8.64 0.12
CA GLU A 90 17.24 -9.02 1.08
C GLU A 90 18.55 -8.26 0.80
N LYS A 91 18.98 -8.20 -0.47
CA LYS A 91 20.18 -7.46 -0.88
C LYS A 91 20.11 -5.96 -0.59
N LEU A 92 18.91 -5.37 -0.68
CA LEU A 92 18.65 -3.95 -0.48
C LEU A 92 18.29 -3.61 0.97
N ASP A 93 18.21 -4.59 1.87
CA ASP A 93 17.72 -4.44 3.25
C ASP A 93 16.34 -3.78 3.31
N MET A 94 15.44 -4.20 2.41
CA MET A 94 14.06 -3.73 2.34
C MET A 94 13.13 -4.69 3.09
N SER A 95 12.20 -4.13 3.86
CA SER A 95 11.17 -4.90 4.55
C SER A 95 10.01 -5.25 3.61
N MET A 96 9.56 -6.51 3.63
CA MET A 96 8.30 -6.88 2.97
C MET A 96 7.12 -6.38 3.82
N GLY A 97 6.22 -5.63 3.20
CA GLY A 97 4.94 -5.25 3.76
C GLY A 97 3.92 -6.39 3.68
N VAL A 98 2.70 -6.07 3.28
CA VAL A 98 1.65 -7.09 3.13
C VAL A 98 1.62 -7.70 1.74
N PHE A 99 1.04 -8.90 1.68
CA PHE A 99 0.50 -9.54 0.49
C PHE A 99 -0.86 -10.16 0.83
N VAL A 100 -1.76 -10.27 -0.15
CA VAL A 100 -3.11 -10.82 0.08
C VAL A 100 -3.06 -12.35 0.14
N VAL A 101 -3.65 -12.92 1.19
CA VAL A 101 -3.69 -14.37 1.42
C VAL A 101 -5.01 -14.98 1.02
N THR A 102 -6.13 -14.35 1.37
CA THR A 102 -7.44 -14.88 0.98
C THR A 102 -7.59 -14.81 -0.53
N GLY A 103 -7.72 -15.98 -1.17
CA GLY A 103 -7.98 -16.08 -2.60
C GLY A 103 -9.28 -15.38 -3.00
N SER A 104 -9.54 -15.21 -4.31
CA SER A 104 -10.69 -14.46 -4.81
C SER A 104 -12.02 -14.98 -4.24
N ALA A 105 -12.20 -16.30 -4.10
CA ALA A 105 -13.40 -16.86 -3.47
C ALA A 105 -13.45 -16.52 -1.97
N GLY A 106 -12.32 -16.61 -1.25
CA GLY A 106 -12.24 -16.26 0.16
C GLY A 106 -12.53 -14.78 0.42
N ALA A 107 -12.15 -13.90 -0.51
CA ALA A 107 -12.33 -12.46 -0.38
C ALA A 107 -13.71 -11.96 -0.82
N THR A 108 -14.43 -12.65 -1.74
CA THR A 108 -15.66 -12.15 -2.35
C THR A 108 -16.92 -12.92 -1.97
N GLU A 109 -16.76 -14.14 -1.49
CA GLU A 109 -17.87 -14.99 -1.08
C GLU A 109 -18.06 -14.96 0.45
N PRO A 110 -19.24 -15.35 0.97
CA PRO A 110 -19.48 -15.45 2.41
C PRO A 110 -18.74 -16.66 3.01
N THR A 111 -17.45 -16.53 3.24
CA THR A 111 -16.58 -17.59 3.76
C THR A 111 -16.43 -17.53 5.29
N PHE A 112 -16.04 -16.38 5.81
CA PHE A 112 -15.89 -16.17 7.26
C PHE A 112 -17.22 -15.97 7.97
N THR A 113 -18.23 -15.54 7.26
CA THR A 113 -19.53 -15.16 7.80
C THR A 113 -20.52 -16.33 7.95
N VAL A 114 -20.20 -17.47 7.35
CA VAL A 114 -21.05 -18.68 7.39
C VAL A 114 -20.38 -19.79 8.18
N GLN A 115 -21.17 -20.65 8.81
CA GLN A 115 -20.70 -21.88 9.44
C GLN A 115 -20.74 -23.01 8.40
N ASN A 116 -19.66 -23.13 7.63
CA ASN A 116 -19.55 -24.09 6.53
C ASN A 116 -18.12 -24.65 6.48
N ASP A 117 -17.99 -25.96 6.68
CA ASP A 117 -16.68 -26.62 6.75
C ASP A 117 -15.88 -26.51 5.45
N ASP A 118 -16.52 -26.57 4.28
CA ASP A 118 -15.82 -26.44 2.99
C ASP A 118 -15.29 -25.02 2.80
N ALA A 119 -16.07 -24.00 3.15
CA ALA A 119 -15.64 -22.61 3.10
C ALA A 119 -14.48 -22.34 4.10
N TRP A 120 -14.59 -22.88 5.30
CA TRP A 120 -13.55 -22.74 6.33
C TRP A 120 -12.26 -23.47 5.96
N ASN A 121 -12.37 -24.67 5.41
CA ASN A 121 -11.19 -25.41 4.92
C ASN A 121 -10.47 -24.66 3.79
N LEU A 122 -11.21 -24.03 2.87
CA LEU A 122 -10.63 -23.17 1.83
C LEU A 122 -9.78 -22.06 2.43
N VAL A 123 -10.32 -21.33 3.42
CA VAL A 123 -9.59 -20.25 4.10
C VAL A 123 -8.35 -20.78 4.82
N LEU A 124 -8.46 -21.88 5.56
CA LEU A 124 -7.33 -22.46 6.28
C LEU A 124 -6.22 -22.95 5.33
N GLU A 125 -6.56 -23.47 4.17
CA GLU A 125 -5.58 -23.81 3.14
C GLU A 125 -4.91 -22.57 2.54
N ASP A 126 -5.64 -21.47 2.35
CA ASP A 126 -5.05 -20.21 1.90
C ASP A 126 -4.09 -19.63 2.96
N ILE A 127 -4.44 -19.69 4.25
CA ILE A 127 -3.53 -19.33 5.34
C ILE A 127 -2.23 -20.16 5.31
N LYS A 128 -2.31 -21.47 5.10
CA LYS A 128 -1.12 -22.33 4.97
C LYS A 128 -0.23 -21.92 3.79
N LYS A 129 -0.83 -21.57 2.64
CA LYS A 129 -0.09 -21.03 1.48
C LYS A 129 0.55 -19.68 1.83
N GLY A 130 -0.17 -18.85 2.60
CA GLY A 130 0.35 -17.57 3.11
C GLY A 130 1.59 -17.76 3.98
N ILE A 131 1.60 -18.73 4.89
CA ILE A 131 2.75 -19.06 5.72
C ILE A 131 3.96 -19.42 4.86
N GLU A 132 3.78 -20.24 3.84
CA GLU A 132 4.88 -20.61 2.92
C GLU A 132 5.33 -19.40 2.07
N GLY A 133 4.39 -18.51 1.69
CA GLY A 133 4.72 -17.24 1.03
C GLY A 133 5.57 -16.33 1.90
N ALA A 134 5.13 -16.12 3.15
CA ALA A 134 5.84 -15.29 4.11
C ALA A 134 7.27 -15.75 4.37
N LYS A 135 7.49 -17.09 4.50
CA LYS A 135 8.83 -17.66 4.64
C LYS A 135 9.74 -17.35 3.45
N ARG A 136 9.18 -17.29 2.23
CA ARG A 136 9.98 -17.01 1.01
C ARG A 136 10.43 -15.57 0.92
N CYS A 137 9.62 -14.61 1.38
CA CYS A 137 9.93 -13.18 1.27
C CYS A 137 10.22 -12.51 2.61
N ASN A 138 10.39 -13.30 3.69
CA ASN A 138 10.63 -12.79 5.05
C ASN A 138 9.59 -11.75 5.50
N ALA A 139 8.30 -11.98 5.15
CA ALA A 139 7.22 -11.11 5.56
C ALA A 139 6.74 -11.45 6.98
N THR A 140 6.25 -10.45 7.69
CA THR A 140 5.56 -10.60 8.97
C THR A 140 4.05 -10.53 8.81
N TRP A 141 3.58 -9.68 7.91
CA TRP A 141 2.16 -9.35 7.75
C TRP A 141 1.58 -9.93 6.47
N MET A 142 0.31 -10.29 6.54
CA MET A 142 -0.47 -10.74 5.38
C MET A 142 -1.90 -10.20 5.48
N THR A 143 -2.43 -9.66 4.39
CA THR A 143 -3.79 -9.14 4.33
C THR A 143 -4.80 -10.29 4.26
N VAL A 144 -5.77 -10.25 5.16
CA VAL A 144 -6.94 -11.14 5.18
C VAL A 144 -8.20 -10.30 5.07
N VAL A 145 -8.97 -10.55 4.01
CA VAL A 145 -10.30 -9.97 3.82
C VAL A 145 -11.35 -10.99 4.25
N PRO A 146 -12.18 -10.71 5.27
CA PRO A 146 -13.15 -11.68 5.81
C PRO A 146 -14.32 -12.06 4.88
N GLY A 147 -14.28 -11.65 3.62
CA GLY A 147 -15.27 -12.03 2.61
C GLY A 147 -16.58 -11.24 2.68
N ALA A 148 -17.57 -11.72 1.94
CA ALA A 148 -18.86 -11.07 1.85
C ALA A 148 -19.74 -11.40 3.06
N TYR A 149 -20.72 -10.53 3.33
CA TYR A 149 -21.79 -10.84 4.27
C TYR A 149 -22.86 -11.75 3.63
N ASP A 150 -23.48 -12.61 4.45
CA ASP A 150 -24.61 -13.43 4.04
C ASP A 150 -25.93 -12.70 4.26
N LEU A 151 -26.66 -12.44 3.19
CA LEU A 151 -27.97 -11.77 3.21
C LEU A 151 -29.05 -12.52 4.00
N LYS A 152 -28.84 -13.81 4.31
CA LYS A 152 -29.84 -14.69 4.97
C LYS A 152 -29.61 -14.86 6.46
N SER A 153 -28.51 -14.25 6.99
CA SER A 153 -28.12 -14.40 8.38
C SER A 153 -28.01 -13.04 9.06
N ASP A 154 -28.38 -12.97 10.34
CA ASP A 154 -28.18 -11.77 11.14
C ASP A 154 -26.69 -11.46 11.34
N TRP A 155 -26.37 -10.19 11.39
CA TRP A 155 -25.00 -9.68 11.46
C TRP A 155 -24.21 -10.23 12.66
N ASN A 156 -24.87 -10.41 13.80
CA ASN A 156 -24.23 -10.91 15.01
C ASN A 156 -23.80 -12.38 14.91
N TYR A 157 -24.57 -13.23 14.22
CA TYR A 157 -24.16 -14.60 13.95
C TYR A 157 -22.96 -14.65 12.99
N GLN A 158 -22.97 -13.80 11.99
CA GLN A 158 -21.85 -13.68 11.05
C GLN A 158 -20.56 -13.23 11.77
N THR A 159 -20.68 -12.27 12.70
CA THR A 159 -19.57 -11.84 13.54
C THR A 159 -19.01 -12.97 14.39
N ALA A 160 -19.86 -13.78 15.00
CA ALA A 160 -19.44 -14.95 15.80
C ALA A 160 -18.72 -15.99 14.94
N ASN A 161 -19.25 -16.30 13.74
CA ASN A 161 -18.61 -17.22 12.80
C ASN A 161 -17.23 -16.71 12.34
N CYS A 162 -17.13 -15.41 12.03
CA CYS A 162 -15.89 -14.76 11.63
C CYS A 162 -14.82 -14.87 12.73
N ILE A 163 -15.19 -14.57 13.98
CA ILE A 163 -14.29 -14.67 15.13
C ILE A 163 -13.80 -16.12 15.31
N GLU A 164 -14.69 -17.11 15.21
CA GLU A 164 -14.33 -18.52 15.37
C GLU A 164 -13.32 -18.98 14.29
N LEU A 165 -13.54 -18.61 13.02
CA LEU A 165 -12.60 -18.97 11.96
C LEU A 165 -11.27 -18.22 12.10
N LEU A 166 -11.30 -16.94 12.49
CA LEU A 166 -10.07 -16.16 12.72
C LEU A 166 -9.23 -16.74 13.87
N LYS A 167 -9.84 -17.29 14.92
CA LYS A 167 -9.13 -18.03 15.97
C LYS A 167 -8.36 -19.22 15.39
N ARG A 168 -9.01 -20.02 14.54
CA ARG A 168 -8.36 -21.15 13.86
C ARG A 168 -7.24 -20.71 12.93
N CYS A 169 -7.39 -19.56 12.26
CA CYS A 169 -6.32 -18.97 11.46
C CYS A 169 -5.15 -18.53 12.35
N SER A 170 -5.44 -17.92 13.51
CA SER A 170 -4.42 -17.48 14.47
C SER A 170 -3.62 -18.67 15.00
N ASP A 171 -4.28 -19.79 15.33
CA ASP A 171 -3.60 -21.02 15.79
C ASP A 171 -2.56 -21.54 14.79
N LEU A 172 -2.78 -21.29 13.48
CA LEU A 172 -1.82 -21.63 12.43
C LEU A 172 -0.68 -20.62 12.30
N LEU A 173 -0.92 -19.35 12.56
CA LEU A 173 0.03 -18.26 12.32
C LEU A 173 0.96 -18.00 13.50
N GLU A 174 0.45 -18.10 14.75
CA GLU A 174 1.21 -17.82 15.97
C GLU A 174 2.54 -18.60 16.08
N PRO A 175 2.61 -19.91 15.76
CA PRO A 175 3.86 -20.66 15.82
C PRO A 175 4.95 -20.14 14.88
N HIS A 176 4.57 -19.31 13.90
CA HIS A 176 5.48 -18.74 12.91
C HIS A 176 5.76 -17.25 13.18
N GLY A 177 5.16 -16.64 14.19
CA GLY A 177 5.27 -15.20 14.46
C GLY A 177 4.66 -14.34 13.36
N LEU A 178 3.71 -14.88 12.59
CA LEU A 178 3.05 -14.19 11.48
C LEU A 178 1.76 -13.52 11.95
N VAL A 179 1.40 -12.42 11.31
CA VAL A 179 0.24 -11.61 11.65
C VAL A 179 -0.67 -11.45 10.43
N MET A 180 -1.87 -11.98 10.50
CA MET A 180 -2.92 -11.58 9.56
C MET A 180 -3.44 -10.21 9.95
N VAL A 181 -3.52 -9.32 8.99
CA VAL A 181 -4.07 -7.98 9.17
C VAL A 181 -5.39 -7.89 8.43
N LEU A 182 -6.47 -7.65 9.18
CA LEU A 182 -7.82 -7.56 8.67
C LEU A 182 -8.05 -6.18 8.07
N GLU A 183 -8.50 -6.12 6.84
CA GLU A 183 -8.74 -4.86 6.14
C GLU A 183 -10.24 -4.53 6.10
N PRO A 184 -10.69 -3.49 6.83
CA PRO A 184 -12.04 -2.95 6.68
C PRO A 184 -12.17 -2.19 5.35
N LEU A 185 -13.09 -2.62 4.49
CA LEU A 185 -13.23 -2.13 3.12
C LEU A 185 -14.49 -1.29 2.95
N ASN A 186 -14.37 -0.10 2.35
CA ASN A 186 -15.50 0.76 2.10
C ASN A 186 -16.54 0.10 1.16
N GLN A 187 -17.81 0.21 1.53
CA GLN A 187 -18.94 -0.31 0.77
C GLN A 187 -19.49 0.68 -0.26
N HIS A 188 -19.15 1.96 -0.13
CA HIS A 188 -19.80 3.04 -0.87
C HIS A 188 -19.22 3.20 -2.28
N ALA A 189 -17.92 2.98 -2.47
CA ALA A 189 -17.26 3.17 -3.74
C ALA A 189 -16.68 1.89 -4.35
N ASN A 190 -16.16 0.96 -3.54
CA ASN A 190 -15.34 -0.13 -4.07
C ASN A 190 -15.90 -1.54 -3.76
N HIS A 191 -16.38 -1.80 -2.52
CA HIS A 191 -16.62 -3.15 -2.03
C HIS A 191 -18.01 -3.33 -1.38
N PRO A 192 -19.12 -3.23 -2.13
CA PRO A 192 -20.47 -3.11 -1.56
C PRO A 192 -20.95 -4.35 -0.78
N THR A 193 -20.34 -5.52 -1.00
CA THR A 193 -20.74 -6.78 -0.37
C THR A 193 -19.89 -7.23 0.80
N MET A 194 -18.82 -6.48 1.12
CA MET A 194 -17.89 -6.90 2.18
C MET A 194 -18.52 -6.86 3.56
N PHE A 195 -18.18 -7.87 4.37
CA PHE A 195 -18.65 -7.97 5.75
C PHE A 195 -17.91 -6.98 6.66
N LEU A 196 -16.59 -6.95 6.60
CA LEU A 196 -15.78 -6.05 7.42
C LEU A 196 -15.66 -4.69 6.75
N ARG A 197 -16.09 -3.62 7.44
CA ARG A 197 -16.22 -2.27 6.85
C ARG A 197 -15.66 -1.14 7.69
N GLU A 198 -15.79 -1.25 9.01
CA GLU A 198 -15.55 -0.17 9.97
C GLU A 198 -14.43 -0.51 10.93
N SER A 199 -13.66 0.49 11.36
CA SER A 199 -12.59 0.31 12.33
C SER A 199 -13.08 -0.17 13.70
N PRO A 200 -14.22 0.30 14.26
CA PRO A 200 -14.76 -0.25 15.50
C PRO A 200 -15.19 -1.72 15.38
N GLN A 201 -15.69 -2.13 14.20
CA GLN A 201 -16.03 -3.52 13.94
C GLN A 201 -14.77 -4.40 13.93
N ALA A 202 -13.71 -3.96 13.23
CA ALA A 202 -12.43 -4.67 13.19
C ALA A 202 -11.81 -4.76 14.59
N TYR A 203 -11.84 -3.66 15.36
CA TYR A 203 -11.37 -3.62 16.74
C TYR A 203 -12.09 -4.65 17.61
N GLN A 204 -13.41 -4.68 17.56
CA GLN A 204 -14.21 -5.66 18.30
C GLN A 204 -13.86 -7.12 17.94
N ILE A 205 -13.68 -7.40 16.65
CA ILE A 205 -13.30 -8.72 16.16
C ILE A 205 -11.91 -9.10 16.66
N CYS A 206 -10.89 -8.26 16.47
CA CYS A 206 -9.53 -8.53 16.93
C CYS A 206 -9.47 -8.74 18.45
N LYS A 207 -10.17 -7.91 19.24
CA LYS A 207 -10.29 -8.09 20.70
C LYS A 207 -10.96 -9.41 21.08
N ALA A 208 -11.96 -9.87 20.33
CA ALA A 208 -12.65 -11.14 20.61
C ALA A 208 -11.88 -12.37 20.14
N VAL A 209 -11.05 -12.23 19.10
CA VAL A 209 -10.07 -13.27 18.67
C VAL A 209 -8.99 -13.42 19.74
N ASP A 210 -8.54 -12.32 20.34
CA ASP A 210 -7.56 -12.25 21.44
C ASP A 210 -6.23 -12.95 21.10
N SER A 211 -5.69 -12.64 19.90
CA SER A 211 -4.44 -13.21 19.41
C SER A 211 -3.49 -12.13 18.89
N PRO A 212 -2.17 -12.23 19.13
CA PRO A 212 -1.19 -11.37 18.51
C PRO A 212 -1.10 -11.56 16.98
N ALA A 213 -1.57 -12.70 16.46
CA ALA A 213 -1.57 -13.03 15.04
C ALA A 213 -2.79 -12.48 14.28
N CYS A 214 -3.71 -11.75 14.94
CA CYS A 214 -4.90 -11.15 14.33
C CYS A 214 -4.99 -9.67 14.68
N LYS A 215 -4.70 -8.80 13.73
CA LYS A 215 -4.64 -7.36 13.90
C LYS A 215 -5.36 -6.63 12.76
N ILE A 216 -5.37 -5.31 12.79
CA ILE A 216 -6.02 -4.45 11.80
C ILE A 216 -4.98 -3.94 10.80
N LEU A 217 -5.32 -3.99 9.52
CA LEU A 217 -4.79 -3.11 8.49
C LEU A 217 -5.72 -1.91 8.41
N PHE A 218 -5.21 -0.72 8.77
CA PHE A 218 -5.97 0.52 8.66
C PHE A 218 -5.65 1.20 7.32
N ASP A 219 -6.47 0.97 6.29
CA ASP A 219 -6.37 1.72 5.04
C ASP A 219 -7.08 3.08 5.18
N VAL A 220 -6.28 4.14 5.18
CA VAL A 220 -6.75 5.52 5.35
C VAL A 220 -7.75 5.92 4.26
N TYR A 221 -7.57 5.44 3.02
CA TYR A 221 -8.51 5.68 1.92
C TYR A 221 -9.89 5.06 2.19
N HIS A 222 -9.90 3.77 2.59
CA HIS A 222 -11.15 3.08 2.87
C HIS A 222 -11.88 3.70 4.06
N GLN A 223 -11.16 4.04 5.12
CA GLN A 223 -11.77 4.60 6.32
C GLN A 223 -12.21 6.05 6.13
N GLN A 224 -11.52 6.84 5.27
CA GLN A 224 -12.02 8.17 4.90
C GLN A 224 -13.42 8.09 4.27
N ILE A 225 -13.65 7.14 3.37
CA ILE A 225 -14.94 6.98 2.68
C ILE A 225 -16.02 6.43 3.60
N THR A 226 -15.67 5.49 4.48
CA THR A 226 -16.64 4.81 5.34
C THR A 226 -17.01 5.65 6.56
N GLU A 227 -16.04 6.20 7.26
CA GLU A 227 -16.19 6.77 8.60
C GLU A 227 -15.76 8.24 8.68
N GLY A 228 -14.75 8.64 7.91
CA GLY A 228 -14.05 9.89 8.17
C GLY A 228 -13.37 9.88 9.54
N ASN A 229 -13.26 11.05 10.19
CA ASN A 229 -12.76 11.16 11.58
C ASN A 229 -11.47 10.35 11.85
N LEU A 230 -10.55 10.33 10.88
CA LEU A 230 -9.43 9.38 10.77
C LEU A 230 -8.58 9.29 12.04
N ILE A 231 -8.01 10.41 12.52
CA ILE A 231 -7.09 10.40 13.67
C ILE A 231 -7.76 9.86 14.94
N PRO A 232 -8.98 10.31 15.32
CA PRO A 232 -9.68 9.72 16.47
C PRO A 232 -10.00 8.23 16.32
N ASN A 233 -10.30 7.75 15.10
CA ASN A 233 -10.56 6.34 14.84
C ASN A 233 -9.27 5.49 14.88
N ILE A 234 -8.15 6.04 14.40
CA ILE A 234 -6.82 5.42 14.56
C ILE A 234 -6.49 5.30 16.06
N GLU A 235 -6.69 6.37 16.84
CA GLU A 235 -6.43 6.34 18.29
C GLU A 235 -7.29 5.30 19.00
N ALA A 236 -8.59 5.26 18.73
CA ALA A 236 -9.53 4.33 19.36
C ALA A 236 -9.21 2.86 19.06
N SER A 237 -8.64 2.56 17.89
CA SER A 237 -8.27 1.21 17.45
C SER A 237 -6.78 0.89 17.56
N TRP A 238 -5.96 1.82 18.06
CA TRP A 238 -4.49 1.76 18.03
C TRP A 238 -3.90 0.44 18.50
N SER A 239 -4.36 -0.11 19.62
CA SER A 239 -3.82 -1.34 20.20
C SER A 239 -3.99 -2.58 19.33
N GLU A 240 -4.85 -2.51 18.32
CA GLU A 240 -5.11 -3.61 17.40
C GLU A 240 -4.62 -3.32 15.97
N ILE A 241 -4.08 -2.13 15.69
CA ILE A 241 -3.49 -1.83 14.38
C ILE A 241 -2.07 -2.38 14.30
N ALA A 242 -1.75 -3.09 13.21
CA ALA A 242 -0.40 -3.57 12.93
C ALA A 242 0.15 -3.14 11.55
N TYR A 243 -0.69 -2.55 10.70
CA TYR A 243 -0.31 -2.10 9.36
C TYR A 243 -1.19 -0.94 8.91
N PHE A 244 -0.64 -0.04 8.11
CA PHE A 244 -1.38 1.06 7.48
C PHE A 244 -1.29 0.97 5.96
N GLN A 245 -2.33 1.48 5.28
CA GLN A 245 -2.26 1.77 3.85
C GLN A 245 -2.74 3.19 3.58
N ALA A 246 -2.23 3.78 2.50
CA ALA A 246 -2.49 5.14 2.10
C ALA A 246 -2.92 5.23 0.65
N GLY A 247 -3.92 6.04 0.39
CA GLY A 247 -4.40 6.49 -0.90
C GLY A 247 -5.34 7.67 -0.68
N ASP A 248 -5.24 8.73 -1.49
CA ASP A 248 -6.03 9.93 -1.26
C ASP A 248 -7.46 9.78 -1.82
N ASN A 249 -8.41 10.37 -1.14
CA ASN A 249 -9.81 10.41 -1.54
C ASN A 249 -10.21 11.85 -1.89
N PRO A 250 -10.93 12.06 -3.01
CA PRO A 250 -11.37 11.06 -3.99
C PRO A 250 -10.28 10.67 -4.99
N GLY A 251 -10.45 9.48 -5.60
CA GLY A 251 -9.66 9.06 -6.76
C GLY A 251 -8.59 8.01 -6.49
N ARG A 252 -8.27 7.70 -5.23
CA ARG A 252 -7.26 6.70 -4.80
C ARG A 252 -5.92 6.90 -5.51
N LYS A 253 -5.35 8.09 -5.31
CA LYS A 253 -4.04 8.52 -5.82
C LYS A 253 -3.09 8.85 -4.68
N GLU A 254 -1.87 9.32 -5.01
CA GLU A 254 -0.88 9.72 -4.03
C GLU A 254 -1.38 10.84 -3.09
N PRO A 255 -0.83 10.95 -1.85
CA PRO A 255 -1.16 12.00 -0.90
C PRO A 255 -1.13 13.41 -1.49
N GLY A 256 -2.12 14.24 -1.12
CA GLY A 256 -2.25 15.61 -1.57
C GLY A 256 -3.02 15.78 -2.89
N THR A 257 -3.52 14.71 -3.48
CA THR A 257 -4.38 14.79 -4.67
C THR A 257 -5.87 14.86 -4.34
N GLY A 258 -6.24 14.63 -3.09
CA GLY A 258 -7.62 14.63 -2.60
C GLY A 258 -7.83 15.52 -1.37
N GLU A 259 -8.67 15.06 -0.44
CA GLU A 259 -9.13 15.83 0.72
C GLU A 259 -8.43 15.45 2.04
N ILE A 260 -7.61 14.37 2.05
CA ILE A 260 -7.00 13.86 3.28
C ILE A 260 -5.77 14.68 3.65
N ASN A 261 -5.72 15.17 4.89
CA ASN A 261 -4.51 15.83 5.39
C ASN A 261 -3.47 14.80 5.85
N TYR A 262 -2.78 14.19 4.88
CA TYR A 262 -1.79 13.13 5.15
C TYR A 262 -0.65 13.58 6.06
N ARG A 263 -0.20 14.84 5.98
CA ARG A 263 0.83 15.36 6.88
C ARG A 263 0.43 15.22 8.35
N ASN A 264 -0.82 15.52 8.69
CA ASN A 264 -1.31 15.38 10.05
C ASN A 264 -1.55 13.91 10.44
N VAL A 265 -2.05 13.09 9.53
CA VAL A 265 -2.25 11.65 9.76
C VAL A 265 -0.90 10.96 9.99
N PHE A 266 0.08 11.19 9.12
CA PHE A 266 1.42 10.59 9.23
C PHE A 266 2.18 11.08 10.46
N LYS A 267 2.06 12.39 10.79
CA LYS A 267 2.62 12.91 12.04
C LYS A 267 2.03 12.20 13.25
N TYR A 268 0.71 12.02 13.30
CA TYR A 268 0.05 11.32 14.41
C TYR A 268 0.55 9.88 14.54
N ILE A 269 0.60 9.14 13.44
CA ILE A 269 1.10 7.75 13.41
C ILE A 269 2.56 7.71 13.89
N HIS A 270 3.42 8.58 13.36
CA HIS A 270 4.84 8.65 13.73
C HIS A 270 5.03 8.94 15.23
N ASP A 271 4.41 10.01 15.74
CA ASP A 271 4.61 10.43 17.13
C ASP A 271 4.10 9.38 18.11
N ARG A 272 2.97 8.75 17.79
CA ARG A 272 2.37 7.70 18.60
C ARG A 272 3.22 6.41 18.57
N ALA A 273 3.67 5.99 17.40
CA ALA A 273 4.53 4.83 17.23
C ALA A 273 5.86 4.99 17.98
N LYS A 274 6.49 6.16 17.84
CA LYS A 274 7.73 6.50 18.52
C LYS A 274 7.59 6.48 20.05
N ALA A 275 6.45 6.95 20.59
CA ALA A 275 6.20 6.93 22.02
C ALA A 275 6.09 5.51 22.61
N GLU A 276 5.78 4.51 21.79
CA GLU A 276 5.59 3.10 22.17
C GLU A 276 6.69 2.18 21.63
N ASP A 277 7.73 2.72 20.99
CA ASP A 277 8.81 1.98 20.34
C ASP A 277 8.29 0.98 19.27
N LEU A 278 7.30 1.44 18.51
CA LEU A 278 6.68 0.70 17.41
C LEU A 278 7.19 1.21 16.06
N ASP A 279 7.24 0.32 15.07
CA ASP A 279 7.66 0.61 13.71
C ASP A 279 6.64 0.08 12.70
N PHE A 280 5.86 0.99 12.11
CA PHE A 280 4.83 0.65 11.14
C PHE A 280 5.31 0.81 9.71
N ILE A 281 4.85 -0.10 8.84
CA ILE A 281 4.91 0.09 7.40
C ILE A 281 3.59 0.72 6.94
N ILE A 282 3.68 1.66 6.00
CA ILE A 282 2.55 2.30 5.34
C ILE A 282 2.58 1.91 3.86
N GLY A 283 1.70 1.00 3.46
CA GLY A 283 1.53 0.59 2.06
C GLY A 283 1.02 1.74 1.20
N MET A 284 1.57 1.90 0.01
CA MET A 284 1.16 2.93 -0.95
C MET A 284 0.09 2.35 -1.89
N GLU A 285 -1.10 2.01 -1.36
CA GLU A 285 -2.13 1.31 -2.12
C GLU A 285 -2.98 2.25 -2.97
N HIS A 286 -2.35 2.84 -3.96
CA HIS A 286 -2.99 3.79 -4.88
C HIS A 286 -2.34 3.76 -6.27
N GLY A 287 -3.04 4.27 -7.26
CA GLY A 287 -2.44 4.52 -8.58
C GLY A 287 -1.82 5.92 -8.66
N ASN A 288 -0.96 6.16 -9.65
CA ASN A 288 -0.38 7.48 -9.90
C ASN A 288 -1.42 8.43 -10.52
N SER A 289 -1.46 9.68 -10.09
CA SER A 289 -2.35 10.70 -10.68
C SER A 289 -1.91 11.10 -12.08
N MET A 290 -0.62 11.08 -12.33
CA MET A 290 0.00 11.38 -13.61
C MET A 290 0.62 10.11 -14.22
N LYS A 291 0.72 10.08 -15.55
CA LYS A 291 1.35 8.97 -16.30
C LYS A 291 2.83 9.26 -16.56
N GLY A 292 3.57 8.21 -16.90
CA GLY A 292 4.97 8.31 -17.32
C GLY A 292 5.94 8.69 -16.21
N PRO A 293 7.18 9.07 -16.55
CA PRO A 293 8.22 9.43 -15.59
C PRO A 293 7.82 10.57 -14.65
N GLU A 294 7.07 11.55 -15.15
CA GLU A 294 6.56 12.67 -14.35
C GLU A 294 5.62 12.19 -13.23
N GLY A 295 4.82 11.14 -13.50
CA GLY A 295 3.96 10.52 -12.50
C GLY A 295 4.76 9.83 -11.39
N CYS A 296 5.87 9.19 -11.73
CA CYS A 296 6.77 8.60 -10.72
C CYS A 296 7.35 9.66 -9.79
N GLU A 297 7.83 10.78 -10.34
CA GLU A 297 8.35 11.89 -9.54
C GLU A 297 7.27 12.57 -8.70
N ALA A 298 6.05 12.73 -9.23
CA ALA A 298 4.92 13.29 -8.50
C ALA A 298 4.56 12.44 -7.27
N VAL A 299 4.57 11.11 -7.40
CA VAL A 299 4.36 10.20 -6.27
C VAL A 299 5.44 10.36 -5.21
N ILE A 300 6.72 10.37 -5.61
CA ILE A 300 7.83 10.54 -4.65
C ILE A 300 7.69 11.88 -3.91
N GLN A 301 7.47 12.97 -4.66
CA GLN A 301 7.32 14.30 -4.06
C GLN A 301 6.12 14.39 -3.11
N ALA A 302 5.00 13.73 -3.44
CA ALA A 302 3.82 13.68 -2.57
C ALA A 302 4.14 13.06 -1.20
N TYR A 303 4.92 11.98 -1.16
CA TYR A 303 5.35 11.37 0.09
C TYR A 303 6.40 12.21 0.83
N VAL A 304 7.32 12.85 0.13
CA VAL A 304 8.26 13.83 0.73
C VAL A 304 7.49 14.97 1.40
N ASP A 305 6.49 15.52 0.74
CA ASP A 305 5.68 16.62 1.26
C ASP A 305 4.79 16.18 2.45
N ALA A 306 4.23 14.98 2.39
CA ALA A 306 3.40 14.43 3.45
C ALA A 306 4.23 14.01 4.68
N ASP A 307 5.49 13.58 4.47
CA ASP A 307 6.44 13.22 5.53
C ASP A 307 7.18 14.45 6.14
N ASN A 308 7.02 15.62 5.53
CA ASN A 308 7.62 16.86 6.00
C ASN A 308 6.83 17.50 7.15
N PHE A 309 6.75 16.80 8.28
CA PHE A 309 6.17 17.30 9.53
C PHE A 309 7.24 17.50 10.61
N GLU A 310 6.96 18.35 11.59
CA GLU A 310 7.86 18.55 12.74
C GLU A 310 7.69 17.37 13.70
N VAL A 311 8.81 16.77 14.08
CA VAL A 311 8.87 15.70 15.09
C VAL A 311 8.75 16.30 16.47
N SER A 312 7.83 15.77 17.30
CA SER A 312 7.57 16.25 18.67
C SER A 312 8.63 15.76 19.65
#